data_3e1eecc0da4aed839b75c0234cff2ee3
#
_entry.id   3e1eecc0da4aed839b75c0234cff2ee3
#
_cell.length_a   1.000
_cell.length_b   1.000
_cell.length_c   1.000
_cell.angle_alpha   90.00
_cell.angle_beta   90.00
_cell.angle_gamma   90.00
#
_symmetry.space_group_name_H-M   'P 1'
#
loop_
_entity.id
_entity.type
_entity.pdbx_description
1 polymer ?
#
loop_
_entity_poly.entity_id
_entity_poly.type
_entity_poly.pdbx_seq_one_letter_code
_entity_poly.pdbx_strand_id
1 'polypeptide(L)'
;MALRDQNWDTLPTIFSNWKYDVEPDSFNISFVAENRHREINYKWHGSIVGDSSGKITYSMSGLAQSDFKKRIIGLCALFPVKECAGQTASVLRHNEEKLQTFFPYNISSQQPLPGFEDVSELNYSANGIPVSVKFDGDQFEMEDQRSFTDASFKVYSTWNRNAVEGDLVRAGDKFTQSISVSIDQNARNEVSQPIIDTGHHVTIELQGSETYQLPRVGLGKSSVNESLTEKEALLLRGLRMAHLRCDLDLSSGKWEALFQQACKQAVQLGVDLEVALFVNSKEAKSELEQFKLALEKFLPSVSSILIFDNDGFVTATQSVRICQEFLGGYKKSNPKIGGGTNRNYFDLAFGNPAFEPQDLVSYSVNPQVHAFDVSSLFETLEGQSWTITSAHKIYPKNFVAISPVTLKPRFNPDEVVASEADPNELPPQVDSRQMSLFGACWTAGSIKSLAQFGAYSLTFYETVGWRGVLETERGSPLPTKFFSKPGMVFPLYHVIADVCEVADGRVLPTKSSRPLSADALVIARDNGYRVIVYNLTWSAQDVSLRGVNASRVNMRRLNSETVTEAISNAVEFRKNYSEQVKFAERGVLDLSLRPYEVATLDFE
;
A
#
# COMPACT_ATOMS: atom_id res chain seq x y z
N MET A 1 1.64 -6.81 20.14
CA MET A 1 2.41 -5.76 20.84
C MET A 1 3.31 -5.07 19.83
N ALA A 2 3.44 -3.75 19.90
CA ALA A 2 4.36 -2.97 19.10
C ALA A 2 5.45 -2.37 20.00
N LEU A 3 6.71 -2.45 19.57
CA LEU A 3 7.82 -1.64 20.06
C LEU A 3 8.36 -0.84 18.88
N ARG A 4 8.28 0.49 18.98
CA ARG A 4 8.82 1.41 17.97
C ARG A 4 9.91 2.25 18.58
N ASP A 5 11.02 2.35 17.87
CA ASP A 5 12.16 3.17 18.26
C ASP A 5 11.88 4.68 18.07
N GLN A 6 12.89 5.50 18.28
CA GLN A 6 12.79 6.96 18.14
C GLN A 6 12.51 7.43 16.70
N ASN A 7 12.81 6.61 15.69
CA ASN A 7 12.52 6.86 14.27
C ASN A 7 11.18 6.28 13.81
N TRP A 8 10.32 5.80 14.73
CA TRP A 8 9.08 5.08 14.45
C TRP A 8 9.27 3.72 13.76
N ASP A 9 10.49 3.22 13.64
CA ASP A 9 10.72 1.88 13.08
C ASP A 9 10.18 0.81 14.01
N THR A 10 9.40 -0.12 13.47
CA THR A 10 8.87 -1.26 14.22
C THR A 10 9.94 -2.31 14.38
N LEU A 11 10.27 -2.65 15.63
CA LEU A 11 11.29 -3.64 15.92
C LEU A 11 10.74 -5.06 15.84
N PRO A 12 11.47 -6.01 15.21
CA PRO A 12 11.08 -7.41 15.19
C PRO A 12 11.05 -7.99 16.59
N THR A 13 10.11 -8.91 16.82
CA THR A 13 9.97 -9.64 18.07
C THR A 13 10.38 -11.10 17.87
N ILE A 14 11.27 -11.61 18.72
CA ILE A 14 11.67 -13.00 18.73
C ILE A 14 10.91 -13.71 19.86
N PHE A 15 10.11 -14.69 19.49
CA PHE A 15 9.29 -15.46 20.43
C PHE A 15 9.99 -16.75 20.82
N SER A 16 9.86 -17.14 22.10
CA SER A 16 10.42 -18.36 22.66
C SER A 16 9.56 -18.89 23.80
N ASN A 17 9.89 -20.08 24.30
CA ASN A 17 9.29 -20.70 25.49
C ASN A 17 7.75 -20.75 25.46
N TRP A 18 7.19 -21.09 24.29
CA TRP A 18 5.76 -21.29 24.13
C TRP A 18 5.25 -22.42 25.01
N LYS A 19 4.13 -22.16 25.70
CA LYS A 19 3.37 -23.16 26.45
C LYS A 19 1.92 -23.06 26.05
N TYR A 20 1.28 -24.21 25.85
CA TYR A 20 -0.11 -24.34 25.43
C TYR A 20 -0.81 -25.26 26.43
N ASP A 21 -1.89 -24.76 26.99
CA ASP A 21 -2.82 -25.53 27.83
C ASP A 21 -4.20 -25.30 27.23
N VAL A 22 -4.77 -26.32 26.58
CA VAL A 22 -6.01 -26.22 25.81
C VAL A 22 -6.97 -27.30 26.29
N GLU A 23 -8.05 -26.86 26.90
CA GLU A 23 -9.18 -27.66 27.37
C GLU A 23 -10.40 -27.43 26.44
N PRO A 24 -11.46 -28.26 26.50
CA PRO A 24 -12.64 -28.10 25.66
C PRO A 24 -13.29 -26.70 25.71
N ASP A 25 -13.29 -26.07 26.88
CA ASP A 25 -13.99 -24.81 27.14
C ASP A 25 -13.06 -23.65 27.53
N SER A 26 -11.75 -23.87 27.51
CA SER A 26 -10.77 -22.85 27.86
C SER A 26 -9.41 -23.10 27.24
N PHE A 27 -8.61 -22.05 27.16
CA PHE A 27 -7.21 -22.19 26.77
C PHE A 27 -6.34 -21.15 27.48
N ASN A 28 -5.08 -21.52 27.70
CA ASN A 28 -4.03 -20.62 28.16
C ASN A 28 -2.78 -20.81 27.32
N ILE A 29 -2.38 -19.75 26.61
CA ILE A 29 -1.16 -19.72 25.80
C ILE A 29 -0.22 -18.73 26.46
N SER A 30 1.01 -19.12 26.73
CA SER A 30 2.02 -18.20 27.25
C SER A 30 3.34 -18.35 26.51
N PHE A 31 4.11 -17.27 26.48
CA PHE A 31 5.39 -17.20 25.77
C PHE A 31 6.30 -16.12 26.35
N VAL A 32 7.57 -16.21 26.00
CA VAL A 32 8.56 -15.15 26.22
C VAL A 32 8.86 -14.49 24.89
N ALA A 33 8.99 -13.19 24.90
CA ALA A 33 9.31 -12.40 23.72
C ALA A 33 10.45 -11.43 24.01
N GLU A 34 11.25 -11.15 22.99
CA GLU A 34 12.41 -10.30 23.10
C GLU A 34 12.54 -9.42 21.84
N ASN A 35 12.75 -8.12 22.07
CA ASN A 35 13.05 -7.15 21.00
C ASN A 35 14.47 -6.65 21.23
N ARG A 36 15.36 -6.94 20.25
CA ARG A 36 16.76 -6.50 20.27
C ARG A 36 17.13 -5.80 18.98
N HIS A 37 17.59 -4.58 19.11
CA HIS A 37 18.16 -3.83 18.00
C HIS A 37 19.05 -2.70 18.54
N ARG A 38 20.31 -2.65 18.15
CA ARG A 38 21.29 -1.67 18.66
C ARG A 38 21.30 -1.62 20.19
N GLU A 39 21.03 -0.43 20.79
CA GLU A 39 20.92 -0.25 22.23
C GLU A 39 19.63 -0.81 22.85
N ILE A 40 18.63 -1.09 22.06
CA ILE A 40 17.33 -1.57 22.55
C ILE A 40 17.43 -3.05 22.91
N ASN A 41 17.15 -3.36 24.17
CA ASN A 41 16.99 -4.70 24.68
C ASN A 41 15.80 -4.75 25.63
N TYR A 42 14.68 -5.28 25.14
CA TYR A 42 13.42 -5.36 25.87
C TYR A 42 12.87 -6.78 25.86
N LYS A 43 12.63 -7.32 27.04
CA LYS A 43 12.12 -8.69 27.24
C LYS A 43 10.77 -8.64 27.93
N TRP A 44 9.80 -9.43 27.44
CA TRP A 44 8.47 -9.48 27.99
C TRP A 44 7.85 -10.86 27.96
N HIS A 45 6.87 -11.09 28.83
CA HIS A 45 6.04 -12.29 28.91
C HIS A 45 4.66 -11.96 28.35
N GLY A 46 4.19 -12.77 27.40
CA GLY A 46 2.82 -12.71 26.89
C GLY A 46 1.99 -13.87 27.42
N SER A 47 0.70 -13.60 27.68
CA SER A 47 -0.30 -14.61 28.01
C SER A 47 -1.61 -14.32 27.30
N ILE A 48 -2.21 -15.34 26.67
CA ILE A 48 -3.52 -15.25 26.02
C ILE A 48 -4.40 -16.32 26.67
N VAL A 49 -5.46 -15.89 27.34
CA VAL A 49 -6.39 -16.76 28.06
C VAL A 49 -7.80 -16.58 27.48
N GLY A 50 -8.45 -17.69 27.17
CA GLY A 50 -9.86 -17.72 26.77
C GLY A 50 -10.66 -18.69 27.64
N ASP A 51 -11.94 -18.37 27.85
CA ASP A 51 -12.86 -19.19 28.66
C ASP A 51 -14.22 -19.40 27.99
N SER A 52 -15.03 -20.28 28.56
CA SER A 52 -16.36 -20.62 28.03
C SER A 52 -17.37 -19.46 28.05
N SER A 53 -17.07 -18.35 28.74
CA SER A 53 -17.91 -17.15 28.73
C SER A 53 -17.79 -16.34 27.41
N GLY A 54 -16.88 -16.74 26.51
CA GLY A 54 -16.58 -16.02 25.28
C GLY A 54 -15.67 -14.81 25.50
N LYS A 55 -14.96 -14.78 26.63
CA LYS A 55 -13.95 -13.76 26.93
C LYS A 55 -12.56 -14.25 26.58
N ILE A 56 -11.79 -13.42 25.88
CA ILE A 56 -10.36 -13.61 25.61
C ILE A 56 -9.60 -12.44 26.21
N THR A 57 -8.54 -12.73 26.96
CA THR A 57 -7.65 -11.71 27.53
C THR A 57 -6.23 -11.93 27.05
N TYR A 58 -5.64 -10.91 26.46
CA TYR A 58 -4.23 -10.85 26.11
C TYR A 58 -3.51 -9.91 27.08
N SER A 59 -2.51 -10.42 27.79
CA SER A 59 -1.72 -9.67 28.76
C SER A 59 -0.25 -9.68 28.38
N MET A 60 0.45 -8.58 28.68
CA MET A 60 1.90 -8.49 28.59
C MET A 60 2.48 -7.95 29.91
N SER A 61 3.67 -8.45 30.27
CA SER A 61 4.51 -7.90 31.33
C SER A 61 5.96 -7.90 30.88
N GLY A 62 6.53 -6.72 30.71
CA GLY A 62 7.85 -6.54 30.14
C GLY A 62 8.80 -5.74 31.03
N LEU A 63 10.10 -5.94 30.80
CA LEU A 63 11.20 -5.34 31.53
C LEU A 63 12.28 -4.86 30.54
N ALA A 64 12.62 -3.59 30.61
CA ALA A 64 13.77 -3.05 29.90
C ALA A 64 15.09 -3.60 30.46
N GLN A 65 15.93 -4.14 29.59
CA GLN A 65 17.24 -4.71 29.97
C GLN A 65 18.39 -3.71 29.75
N SER A 66 18.12 -2.59 29.06
CA SER A 66 19.05 -1.51 28.76
C SER A 66 18.33 -0.16 28.78
N ASP A 67 19.09 0.93 28.77
CA ASP A 67 18.56 2.27 28.51
C ASP A 67 18.37 2.47 27.02
N PHE A 68 17.24 3.01 26.58
CA PHE A 68 16.97 3.32 25.17
C PHE A 68 15.84 4.35 25.01
N LYS A 69 15.77 4.96 23.83
CA LYS A 69 14.63 5.83 23.45
C LYS A 69 13.57 5.06 22.67
N LYS A 70 12.29 5.35 22.92
CA LYS A 70 11.14 4.73 22.25
C LYS A 70 10.10 5.77 21.82
N ARG A 71 9.26 5.39 20.88
CA ARG A 71 7.96 6.03 20.61
C ARG A 71 6.83 5.26 21.29
N ILE A 72 6.76 3.95 21.10
CA ILE A 72 5.69 3.09 21.63
C ILE A 72 6.29 1.82 22.22
N ILE A 73 5.78 1.41 23.38
CA ILE A 73 5.85 0.03 23.90
C ILE A 73 4.47 -0.33 24.38
N GLY A 74 3.78 -1.26 23.70
CA GLY A 74 2.49 -1.68 24.21
C GLY A 74 1.69 -2.58 23.30
N LEU A 75 0.54 -2.99 23.83
CA LEU A 75 -0.46 -3.75 23.11
C LEU A 75 -1.23 -2.85 22.14
N CYS A 76 -1.76 -3.47 21.10
CA CYS A 76 -2.73 -2.85 20.20
C CYS A 76 -3.84 -3.84 19.84
N ALA A 77 -5.03 -3.32 19.55
CA ALA A 77 -6.16 -4.06 19.01
C ALA A 77 -6.54 -3.47 17.64
N LEU A 78 -6.71 -4.35 16.64
CA LEU A 78 -7.14 -3.98 15.29
C LEU A 78 -8.63 -4.26 15.13
N PHE A 79 -9.34 -3.31 14.53
CA PHE A 79 -10.78 -3.37 14.26
C PHE A 79 -10.97 -3.38 12.74
N PRO A 80 -11.56 -4.46 12.16
CA PRO A 80 -11.72 -4.59 10.72
C PRO A 80 -12.58 -3.47 10.14
N VAL A 81 -12.13 -2.88 9.04
CA VAL A 81 -12.85 -1.76 8.40
C VAL A 81 -14.24 -2.17 7.95
N LYS A 82 -14.37 -3.35 7.34
CA LYS A 82 -15.62 -3.84 6.77
C LYS A 82 -16.76 -3.92 7.79
N GLU A 83 -16.46 -4.33 9.01
CA GLU A 83 -17.41 -4.50 10.10
C GLU A 83 -17.62 -3.22 10.92
N CYS A 84 -16.66 -2.30 10.90
CA CYS A 84 -16.66 -1.12 11.79
C CYS A 84 -17.02 0.18 11.08
N ALA A 85 -16.56 0.43 9.84
CA ALA A 85 -16.73 1.72 9.18
C ALA A 85 -18.20 2.15 9.10
N GLY A 86 -18.52 3.33 9.63
CA GLY A 86 -19.88 3.88 9.72
C GLY A 86 -20.71 3.35 10.90
N GLN A 87 -20.22 2.39 11.67
CA GLN A 87 -20.93 1.84 12.83
C GLN A 87 -20.80 2.76 14.05
N THR A 88 -21.85 2.76 14.88
CA THR A 88 -21.83 3.44 16.18
C THR A 88 -21.00 2.69 17.19
N ALA A 89 -20.38 3.42 18.09
CA ALA A 89 -19.61 2.88 19.22
C ALA A 89 -19.87 3.67 20.50
N SER A 90 -19.76 2.98 21.65
CA SER A 90 -19.76 3.59 22.97
C SER A 90 -18.37 3.45 23.58
N VAL A 91 -17.77 4.56 23.95
CA VAL A 91 -16.45 4.62 24.58
C VAL A 91 -16.59 5.00 26.05
N LEU A 92 -15.96 4.22 26.93
CA LEU A 92 -15.73 4.59 28.31
C LEU A 92 -14.27 5.05 28.44
N ARG A 93 -14.06 6.21 29.02
CA ARG A 93 -12.73 6.78 29.35
C ARG A 93 -12.27 6.37 30.76
N HIS A 94 -10.99 6.54 31.06
CA HIS A 94 -10.47 6.26 32.42
C HIS A 94 -11.05 7.19 33.50
N ASN A 95 -11.53 8.38 33.14
CA ASN A 95 -12.25 9.30 34.02
C ASN A 95 -13.73 8.94 34.22
N GLU A 96 -14.18 7.75 33.80
CA GLU A 96 -15.56 7.25 33.83
C GLU A 96 -16.56 7.99 32.93
N GLU A 97 -16.09 8.87 32.04
CA GLU A 97 -16.93 9.52 31.04
C GLU A 97 -17.36 8.53 29.96
N LYS A 98 -18.65 8.46 29.67
CA LYS A 98 -19.23 7.65 28.59
C LYS A 98 -19.58 8.53 27.39
N LEU A 99 -19.06 8.17 26.24
CA LEU A 99 -19.30 8.88 24.99
C LEU A 99 -19.99 7.95 23.99
N GLN A 100 -20.93 8.50 23.21
CA GLN A 100 -21.43 7.87 22.00
C GLN A 100 -20.70 8.49 20.81
N THR A 101 -20.14 7.65 19.98
CA THR A 101 -19.37 8.05 18.80
C THR A 101 -19.62 7.09 17.63
N PHE A 102 -18.89 7.19 16.58
CA PHE A 102 -18.97 6.27 15.43
C PHE A 102 -17.59 6.11 14.78
N PHE A 103 -17.34 4.94 14.23
CA PHE A 103 -16.21 4.72 13.34
C PHE A 103 -16.45 5.51 12.04
N PRO A 104 -15.54 6.40 11.62
CA PRO A 104 -15.78 7.21 10.43
C PRO A 104 -15.88 6.35 9.17
N TYR A 105 -16.86 6.66 8.30
CA TYR A 105 -16.95 5.98 7.01
C TYR A 105 -15.79 6.39 6.08
N ASN A 106 -15.55 7.69 5.88
CA ASN A 106 -14.36 8.17 5.17
C ASN A 106 -13.18 8.26 6.14
N ILE A 107 -11.96 8.20 5.60
CA ILE A 107 -10.75 8.36 6.41
C ILE A 107 -10.78 9.71 7.13
N SER A 108 -10.52 9.68 8.43
CA SER A 108 -10.48 10.89 9.27
C SER A 108 -9.23 11.71 8.99
N SER A 109 -9.40 13.03 8.99
CA SER A 109 -8.29 13.98 8.99
C SER A 109 -7.74 14.25 10.40
N GLN A 110 -8.27 13.61 11.44
CA GLN A 110 -7.87 13.83 12.84
C GLN A 110 -7.31 12.56 13.48
N GLN A 111 -6.23 12.73 14.24
CA GLN A 111 -5.59 11.70 15.04
C GLN A 111 -5.27 12.25 16.44
N PRO A 112 -5.71 11.59 17.52
CA PRO A 112 -6.59 10.41 17.55
C PRO A 112 -7.96 10.68 16.93
N LEU A 113 -8.70 9.61 16.63
CA LEU A 113 -10.09 9.75 16.15
C LEU A 113 -10.94 10.44 17.21
N PRO A 114 -11.76 11.46 16.84
CA PRO A 114 -12.63 12.15 17.77
C PRO A 114 -13.57 11.21 18.51
N GLY A 115 -13.56 11.28 19.83
CA GLY A 115 -14.34 10.43 20.71
C GLY A 115 -13.69 9.07 21.03
N PHE A 116 -12.48 8.82 20.55
CA PHE A 116 -11.69 7.62 20.86
C PHE A 116 -10.34 7.95 21.53
N GLU A 117 -10.30 9.06 22.25
CA GLU A 117 -9.19 9.44 23.12
C GLU A 117 -9.36 8.83 24.50
N ASP A 118 -8.28 8.38 25.15
CA ASP A 118 -8.25 7.83 26.50
C ASP A 118 -9.24 6.66 26.74
N VAL A 119 -9.23 5.69 25.81
CA VAL A 119 -10.17 4.57 25.79
C VAL A 119 -9.81 3.55 26.86
N SER A 120 -10.71 3.31 27.84
CA SER A 120 -10.64 2.19 28.78
C SER A 120 -11.55 1.02 28.40
N GLU A 121 -12.70 1.31 27.75
CA GLU A 121 -13.60 0.30 27.21
C GLU A 121 -14.27 0.80 25.93
N LEU A 122 -14.35 -0.06 24.93
CA LEU A 122 -15.02 0.19 23.66
C LEU A 122 -16.09 -0.87 23.41
N ASN A 123 -17.34 -0.42 23.22
CA ASN A 123 -18.47 -1.28 22.91
C ASN A 123 -19.02 -0.94 21.52
N TYR A 124 -19.17 -1.95 20.66
CA TYR A 124 -19.72 -1.81 19.31
C TYR A 124 -20.42 -3.09 18.87
N SER A 125 -21.02 -3.09 17.70
CA SER A 125 -21.63 -4.29 17.11
C SER A 125 -20.88 -4.71 15.86
N ALA A 126 -20.42 -5.96 15.81
CA ALA A 126 -19.82 -6.58 14.62
C ALA A 126 -20.82 -7.59 14.03
N ASN A 127 -21.34 -7.32 12.83
CA ASN A 127 -22.33 -8.16 12.16
C ASN A 127 -23.55 -8.52 13.05
N GLY A 128 -24.03 -7.57 13.87
CA GLY A 128 -25.14 -7.76 14.80
C GLY A 128 -24.76 -8.38 16.16
N ILE A 129 -23.51 -8.78 16.34
CA ILE A 129 -23.02 -9.33 17.62
C ILE A 129 -22.44 -8.19 18.47
N PRO A 130 -22.93 -7.95 19.69
CA PRO A 130 -22.32 -7.01 20.62
C PRO A 130 -20.93 -7.47 21.04
N VAL A 131 -19.97 -6.56 20.93
CA VAL A 131 -18.56 -6.78 21.30
C VAL A 131 -18.14 -5.72 22.31
N SER A 132 -17.49 -6.12 23.39
CA SER A 132 -16.85 -5.24 24.36
C SER A 132 -15.34 -5.51 24.37
N VAL A 133 -14.55 -4.44 24.26
CA VAL A 133 -13.08 -4.51 24.35
C VAL A 133 -12.63 -3.60 25.47
N LYS A 134 -11.91 -4.15 26.47
CA LYS A 134 -11.36 -3.40 27.60
C LYS A 134 -9.84 -3.30 27.49
N PHE A 135 -9.33 -2.13 27.84
CA PHE A 135 -7.92 -1.79 27.82
C PHE A 135 -7.46 -1.39 29.22
N ASP A 136 -6.33 -1.92 29.65
CA ASP A 136 -5.79 -1.66 30.99
C ASP A 136 -4.25 -1.55 30.97
N GLY A 137 -3.71 -0.76 31.89
CA GLY A 137 -2.28 -0.59 32.12
C GLY A 137 -1.61 0.56 31.38
N ASP A 138 -2.37 1.35 30.60
CA ASP A 138 -1.89 2.56 29.93
C ASP A 138 -3.07 3.41 29.43
N GLN A 139 -2.77 4.59 28.88
CA GLN A 139 -3.70 5.32 28.02
C GLN A 139 -3.75 4.71 26.63
N PHE A 140 -4.96 4.53 26.11
CA PHE A 140 -5.18 4.01 24.76
C PHE A 140 -5.96 5.01 23.92
N GLU A 141 -5.63 5.10 22.65
CA GLU A 141 -6.36 5.94 21.69
C GLU A 141 -6.51 5.21 20.35
N MET A 142 -7.48 5.65 19.53
CA MET A 142 -7.72 5.03 18.24
C MET A 142 -7.16 5.88 17.10
N GLU A 143 -6.52 5.18 16.17
CA GLU A 143 -6.03 5.69 14.89
C GLU A 143 -6.81 5.07 13.73
N ASP A 144 -7.12 5.88 12.71
CA ASP A 144 -7.63 5.40 11.43
C ASP A 144 -6.46 5.00 10.52
N GLN A 145 -6.06 3.73 10.57
CA GLN A 145 -4.90 3.24 9.84
C GLN A 145 -5.10 3.16 8.32
N ARG A 146 -6.34 3.32 7.82
CA ARG A 146 -6.60 3.40 6.37
C ARG A 146 -5.81 4.52 5.71
N SER A 147 -5.47 5.58 6.46
CA SER A 147 -4.62 6.68 6.00
C SER A 147 -3.20 6.24 5.61
N PHE A 148 -2.77 5.08 6.10
CA PHE A 148 -1.51 4.39 5.77
C PHE A 148 -1.74 3.14 4.90
N THR A 149 -2.96 2.98 4.37
CA THR A 149 -3.41 1.83 3.57
C THR A 149 -3.69 0.54 4.35
N ASP A 150 -3.59 0.50 5.66
CA ASP A 150 -4.02 -0.68 6.43
C ASP A 150 -5.55 -0.78 6.46
N ALA A 151 -6.09 -2.00 6.37
CA ALA A 151 -7.54 -2.23 6.37
C ALA A 151 -8.12 -2.33 7.79
N SER A 152 -7.75 -1.39 8.67
CA SER A 152 -8.16 -1.42 10.08
C SER A 152 -8.26 -0.04 10.72
N PHE A 153 -9.06 0.03 11.78
CA PHE A 153 -8.86 1.00 12.84
C PHE A 153 -8.01 0.32 13.93
N LYS A 154 -7.14 1.07 14.60
CA LYS A 154 -6.25 0.53 15.62
C LYS A 154 -6.36 1.31 16.92
N VAL A 155 -6.69 0.63 18.02
CA VAL A 155 -6.49 1.15 19.37
C VAL A 155 -5.11 0.71 19.84
N TYR A 156 -4.32 1.66 20.34
CA TYR A 156 -2.95 1.41 20.76
C TYR A 156 -2.58 2.24 21.99
N SER A 157 -1.58 1.76 22.72
CA SER A 157 -1.00 2.41 23.88
C SER A 157 -0.21 3.66 23.46
N THR A 158 -0.48 4.81 24.10
CA THR A 158 0.00 6.13 23.66
C THR A 158 0.98 6.80 24.58
N TRP A 159 1.47 6.09 25.59
CA TRP A 159 2.35 6.70 26.56
C TRP A 159 3.38 7.65 25.91
N ASN A 160 3.19 8.95 26.21
CA ASN A 160 4.08 10.06 25.84
C ASN A 160 4.32 10.29 24.35
N ARG A 161 3.28 10.24 23.53
CA ARG A 161 3.29 10.50 22.08
C ARG A 161 3.94 11.83 21.67
N ASN A 162 3.98 12.83 22.56
CA ASN A 162 4.39 14.20 22.24
C ASN A 162 5.90 14.47 22.38
N ALA A 163 6.72 13.51 22.77
CA ALA A 163 8.17 13.67 22.85
C ALA A 163 8.77 13.67 21.44
N VAL A 164 9.26 14.81 20.97
CA VAL A 164 9.83 14.98 19.61
C VAL A 164 11.00 14.03 19.35
N GLU A 165 11.79 13.72 20.39
CA GLU A 165 12.96 12.84 20.30
C GLU A 165 12.73 11.41 20.82
N GLY A 166 11.49 11.05 21.16
CA GLY A 166 11.15 9.80 21.86
C GLY A 166 11.40 9.87 23.37
N ASP A 167 10.74 8.95 24.11
CA ASP A 167 10.88 8.85 25.56
C ASP A 167 12.03 7.97 25.94
N LEU A 168 12.75 8.36 26.98
CA LEU A 168 13.82 7.57 27.56
C LEU A 168 13.24 6.50 28.48
N VAL A 169 13.53 5.24 28.17
CA VAL A 169 13.29 4.07 28.99
C VAL A 169 14.61 3.70 29.70
N ARG A 170 14.57 3.42 30.97
CA ARG A 170 15.72 3.00 31.77
C ARG A 170 15.76 1.48 31.95
N ALA A 171 16.95 0.94 32.05
CA ALA A 171 17.11 -0.45 32.46
C ALA A 171 16.41 -0.68 33.82
N GLY A 172 15.54 -1.69 33.89
CA GLY A 172 14.71 -1.97 35.05
C GLY A 172 13.27 -1.41 35.00
N ASP A 173 12.94 -0.54 34.03
CA ASP A 173 11.57 -0.07 33.84
C ASP A 173 10.64 -1.20 33.41
N LYS A 174 9.44 -1.24 34.01
CA LYS A 174 8.43 -2.28 33.78
C LYS A 174 7.21 -1.71 33.10
N PHE A 175 6.68 -2.46 32.14
CA PHE A 175 5.43 -2.16 31.45
C PHE A 175 4.50 -3.37 31.53
N THR A 176 3.28 -3.15 32.02
CA THR A 176 2.25 -4.20 32.13
C THR A 176 0.95 -3.67 31.55
N GLN A 177 0.39 -4.42 30.60
CA GLN A 177 -0.85 -4.05 29.93
C GLN A 177 -1.70 -5.28 29.66
N SER A 178 -3.02 -5.08 29.54
CA SER A 178 -3.93 -6.12 29.06
C SER A 178 -5.03 -5.56 28.16
N ILE A 179 -5.48 -6.42 27.22
CA ILE A 179 -6.65 -6.20 26.37
C ILE A 179 -7.57 -7.40 26.55
N SER A 180 -8.83 -7.16 26.91
CA SER A 180 -9.84 -8.20 27.03
C SER A 180 -10.95 -7.96 26.02
N VAL A 181 -11.28 -8.98 25.24
CA VAL A 181 -12.41 -8.98 24.29
C VAL A 181 -13.48 -9.92 24.83
N SER A 182 -14.74 -9.47 24.84
CA SER A 182 -15.90 -10.29 25.20
C SER A 182 -17.03 -10.09 24.20
N ILE A 183 -17.74 -11.18 23.91
CA ILE A 183 -18.92 -11.18 23.05
C ILE A 183 -20.15 -11.61 23.85
N ASP A 184 -21.32 -11.05 23.54
CA ASP A 184 -22.58 -11.50 24.12
C ASP A 184 -22.99 -12.85 23.51
N GLN A 185 -22.93 -13.90 24.33
CA GLN A 185 -23.28 -15.25 23.90
C GLN A 185 -24.76 -15.41 23.53
N ASN A 186 -25.65 -14.63 24.13
CA ASN A 186 -27.09 -14.72 23.85
C ASN A 186 -27.41 -14.21 22.44
N ALA A 187 -26.71 -13.19 21.97
CA ALA A 187 -26.83 -12.68 20.61
C ALA A 187 -26.34 -13.67 19.54
N ARG A 188 -25.48 -14.64 19.91
CA ARG A 188 -24.94 -15.63 18.98
C ARG A 188 -26.00 -16.60 18.44
N ASN A 189 -27.07 -16.83 19.18
CA ASN A 189 -28.16 -17.74 18.77
C ASN A 189 -29.10 -17.12 17.72
N GLU A 190 -29.08 -15.81 17.52
CA GLU A 190 -29.92 -15.09 16.55
C GLU A 190 -29.21 -14.87 15.21
N VAL A 191 -27.88 -14.95 15.19
CA VAL A 191 -27.09 -14.83 13.96
C VAL A 191 -27.01 -16.22 13.33
N SER A 192 -27.57 -16.36 12.14
CA SER A 192 -27.38 -17.56 11.30
C SER A 192 -25.86 -17.86 11.28
N GLN A 193 -25.50 -19.11 11.61
CA GLN A 193 -24.10 -19.53 11.68
C GLN A 193 -23.39 -19.01 10.43
N PRO A 194 -22.23 -18.32 10.56
CA PRO A 194 -21.42 -18.01 9.39
C PRO A 194 -21.20 -19.35 8.72
N ILE A 195 -21.60 -19.46 7.45
CA ILE A 195 -21.23 -20.58 6.62
C ILE A 195 -19.71 -20.52 6.65
N ILE A 196 -19.09 -21.40 7.44
CA ILE A 196 -17.65 -21.65 7.33
C ILE A 196 -17.54 -22.33 5.97
N ASP A 197 -17.43 -21.49 4.94
CA ASP A 197 -17.12 -21.94 3.60
C ASP A 197 -15.68 -22.46 3.63
N THR A 198 -15.57 -23.74 3.92
CA THR A 198 -14.30 -24.48 3.87
C THR A 198 -13.89 -24.76 2.42
N GLY A 199 -14.68 -24.28 1.44
CA GLY A 199 -14.43 -24.45 0.03
C GLY A 199 -13.30 -23.53 -0.47
N HIS A 200 -12.43 -24.09 -1.31
CA HIS A 200 -11.44 -23.33 -2.09
C HIS A 200 -12.06 -22.57 -3.27
N HIS A 201 -13.40 -22.43 -3.30
CA HIS A 201 -14.13 -21.83 -4.41
C HIS A 201 -14.40 -20.35 -4.17
N VAL A 202 -13.99 -19.50 -5.12
CA VAL A 202 -14.17 -18.05 -5.10
C VAL A 202 -15.06 -17.63 -6.26
N THR A 203 -16.13 -16.90 -5.99
CA THR A 203 -16.95 -16.29 -7.04
C THR A 203 -16.54 -14.82 -7.19
N ILE A 204 -16.26 -14.41 -8.43
CA ILE A 204 -15.96 -13.01 -8.79
C ILE A 204 -17.03 -12.54 -9.77
N GLU A 205 -17.75 -11.46 -9.41
CA GLU A 205 -18.86 -10.93 -10.17
C GLU A 205 -18.60 -9.50 -10.61
N LEU A 206 -18.93 -9.17 -11.86
CA LEU A 206 -19.00 -7.78 -12.30
C LEU A 206 -20.10 -7.06 -11.55
N GLN A 207 -19.81 -5.83 -11.11
CA GLN A 207 -20.74 -4.99 -10.37
C GLN A 207 -21.21 -3.82 -11.24
N GLY A 208 -22.54 -3.63 -11.33
CA GLY A 208 -23.17 -2.43 -11.85
C GLY A 208 -22.76 -1.97 -13.25
N SER A 209 -23.16 -0.74 -13.58
CA SER A 209 -22.89 -0.08 -14.87
C SER A 209 -21.85 1.06 -14.76
N GLU A 210 -21.44 1.42 -13.56
CA GLU A 210 -20.41 2.46 -13.37
C GLU A 210 -19.07 1.95 -13.86
N THR A 211 -18.41 2.77 -14.66
CA THR A 211 -17.08 2.44 -15.19
C THR A 211 -16.15 3.64 -15.00
N TYR A 212 -14.90 3.36 -14.69
CA TYR A 212 -13.86 4.37 -14.58
C TYR A 212 -12.89 4.26 -15.76
N GLN A 213 -12.33 5.37 -16.19
CA GLN A 213 -11.23 5.34 -17.16
C GLN A 213 -10.06 4.60 -16.54
N LEU A 214 -9.40 3.72 -17.30
CA LEU A 214 -8.18 3.08 -16.83
C LEU A 214 -7.13 4.15 -16.53
N PRO A 215 -6.50 4.16 -15.34
CA PRO A 215 -5.51 5.17 -14.99
C PRO A 215 -4.28 5.07 -15.90
N ARG A 216 -3.64 6.20 -16.13
CA ARG A 216 -2.35 6.27 -16.81
C ARG A 216 -1.29 5.62 -15.93
N VAL A 217 -0.67 4.52 -16.37
CA VAL A 217 0.35 3.81 -15.60
C VAL A 217 1.74 4.18 -16.08
N GLY A 218 2.62 4.56 -15.14
CA GLY A 218 4.02 4.89 -15.38
C GLY A 218 4.94 4.26 -14.34
N LEU A 219 6.23 4.52 -14.50
CA LEU A 219 7.30 4.06 -13.60
C LEU A 219 8.16 5.24 -13.15
N GLY A 220 8.78 5.11 -11.97
CA GLY A 220 9.82 6.01 -11.51
C GLY A 220 11.15 5.76 -12.25
N LYS A 221 11.93 6.83 -12.49
CA LYS A 221 13.31 6.70 -12.96
C LYS A 221 14.12 5.91 -11.93
N SER A 222 14.98 5.01 -12.40
CA SER A 222 15.86 4.23 -11.52
C SER A 222 16.72 5.13 -10.62
N SER A 223 16.76 4.79 -9.34
CA SER A 223 17.65 5.43 -8.34
C SER A 223 19.07 4.85 -8.35
N VAL A 224 19.27 3.67 -8.95
CA VAL A 224 20.54 2.96 -8.96
C VAL A 224 21.23 2.97 -10.32
N ASN A 225 20.58 3.44 -11.37
CA ASN A 225 21.13 3.44 -12.73
C ASN A 225 20.91 4.79 -13.42
N GLU A 226 21.99 5.41 -13.87
CA GLU A 226 21.95 6.73 -14.53
C GLU A 226 21.52 6.65 -16.00
N SER A 227 21.78 5.52 -16.68
CA SER A 227 21.48 5.32 -18.10
C SER A 227 20.91 3.91 -18.33
N LEU A 228 20.02 3.80 -19.30
CA LEU A 228 19.49 2.51 -19.75
C LEU A 228 20.33 1.94 -20.88
N THR A 229 20.60 0.64 -20.86
CA THR A 229 21.13 -0.07 -22.02
C THR A 229 20.06 -0.21 -23.10
N GLU A 230 20.44 -0.52 -24.33
CA GLU A 230 19.46 -0.74 -25.40
C GLU A 230 18.52 -1.91 -25.12
N LYS A 231 19.00 -2.94 -24.45
CA LYS A 231 18.19 -4.11 -24.06
C LYS A 231 17.17 -3.73 -22.97
N GLU A 232 17.60 -3.02 -21.94
CA GLU A 232 16.71 -2.50 -20.88
C GLU A 232 15.65 -1.57 -21.48
N ALA A 233 16.06 -0.65 -22.37
CA ALA A 233 15.14 0.25 -23.05
C ALA A 233 14.14 -0.50 -23.96
N LEU A 234 14.57 -1.55 -24.65
CA LEU A 234 13.68 -2.39 -25.46
C LEU A 234 12.60 -3.05 -24.61
N LEU A 235 12.97 -3.64 -23.47
CA LEU A 235 12.03 -4.25 -22.55
C LEU A 235 11.07 -3.20 -21.96
N LEU A 236 11.56 -2.04 -21.54
CA LEU A 236 10.71 -0.97 -20.97
C LEU A 236 9.76 -0.38 -22.03
N ARG A 237 10.17 -0.22 -23.30
CA ARG A 237 9.25 0.15 -24.39
C ARG A 237 8.12 -0.87 -24.58
N GLY A 238 8.44 -2.16 -24.36
CA GLY A 238 7.46 -3.24 -24.40
C GLY A 238 6.35 -3.13 -23.38
N LEU A 239 6.53 -2.37 -22.29
CA LEU A 239 5.49 -2.09 -21.30
C LEU A 239 4.39 -1.15 -21.85
N ARG A 240 4.70 -0.27 -22.79
CA ARG A 240 3.80 0.79 -23.28
C ARG A 240 3.29 1.72 -22.16
N MET A 241 4.13 1.95 -21.15
CA MET A 241 3.77 2.84 -20.03
C MET A 241 3.52 4.28 -20.49
N ALA A 242 2.70 5.02 -19.75
CA ALA A 242 2.29 6.37 -20.12
C ALA A 242 3.35 7.44 -19.78
N HIS A 243 4.10 7.25 -18.70
CA HIS A 243 5.04 8.27 -18.23
C HIS A 243 6.23 7.68 -17.46
N LEU A 244 7.29 8.47 -17.39
CA LEU A 244 8.46 8.26 -16.54
C LEU A 244 8.50 9.37 -15.48
N ARG A 245 8.38 9.03 -14.20
CA ARG A 245 8.52 9.98 -13.11
C ARG A 245 9.99 10.26 -12.82
N CYS A 246 10.35 11.55 -12.68
CA CYS A 246 11.63 11.99 -12.15
C CYS A 246 11.43 12.93 -10.97
N ASP A 247 12.19 12.71 -9.90
CA ASP A 247 12.20 13.54 -8.70
C ASP A 247 13.36 14.53 -8.77
N LEU A 248 13.08 15.83 -8.63
CA LEU A 248 14.05 16.92 -8.77
C LEU A 248 13.97 17.85 -7.56
N ASP A 249 14.95 17.78 -6.69
CA ASP A 249 15.13 18.75 -5.62
C ASP A 249 15.84 20.00 -6.16
N LEU A 250 15.08 21.06 -6.37
CA LEU A 250 15.56 22.30 -7.01
C LEU A 250 16.56 23.08 -6.15
N SER A 251 16.62 22.81 -4.84
CA SER A 251 17.66 23.34 -3.93
C SER A 251 19.01 22.64 -4.13
N SER A 252 19.03 21.45 -4.71
CA SER A 252 20.23 20.65 -4.95
C SER A 252 20.97 21.12 -6.21
N GLY A 253 22.27 21.37 -6.16
CA GLY A 253 23.07 21.70 -7.35
C GLY A 253 23.13 20.61 -8.45
N LYS A 254 22.48 19.46 -8.25
CA LYS A 254 22.50 18.31 -9.19
C LYS A 254 21.22 18.16 -10.01
N TRP A 255 20.16 18.89 -9.71
CA TRP A 255 18.83 18.66 -10.30
C TRP A 255 18.82 18.81 -11.83
N GLU A 256 19.55 19.79 -12.41
CA GLU A 256 19.56 20.00 -13.86
C GLU A 256 20.17 18.81 -14.62
N ALA A 257 21.25 18.22 -14.09
CA ALA A 257 21.84 17.02 -14.67
C ALA A 257 20.89 15.81 -14.57
N LEU A 258 20.19 15.63 -13.46
CA LEU A 258 19.17 14.60 -13.27
C LEU A 258 18.01 14.80 -14.24
N PHE A 259 17.55 16.04 -14.42
CA PHE A 259 16.50 16.37 -15.38
C PHE A 259 16.93 16.07 -16.82
N GLN A 260 18.16 16.45 -17.22
CA GLN A 260 18.69 16.12 -18.54
C GLN A 260 18.72 14.60 -18.78
N GLN A 261 19.12 13.81 -17.77
CA GLN A 261 19.09 12.35 -17.86
C GLN A 261 17.67 11.81 -18.04
N ALA A 262 16.70 12.32 -17.25
CA ALA A 262 15.30 11.95 -17.36
C ALA A 262 14.72 12.27 -18.76
N CYS A 263 15.04 13.45 -19.30
CA CYS A 263 14.64 13.84 -20.65
C CYS A 263 15.18 12.85 -21.72
N LYS A 264 16.46 12.46 -21.61
CA LYS A 264 17.06 11.47 -22.53
C LYS A 264 16.38 10.11 -22.41
N GLN A 265 16.13 9.63 -21.19
CA GLN A 265 15.44 8.36 -20.96
C GLN A 265 14.00 8.39 -21.47
N ALA A 266 13.26 9.47 -21.23
CA ALA A 266 11.89 9.62 -21.73
C ALA A 266 11.83 9.56 -23.28
N VAL A 267 12.76 10.22 -23.97
CA VAL A 267 12.89 10.13 -25.43
C VAL A 267 13.26 8.71 -25.87
N GLN A 268 14.22 8.07 -25.20
CA GLN A 268 14.64 6.68 -25.49
C GLN A 268 13.49 5.70 -25.32
N LEU A 269 12.61 5.93 -24.35
CA LEU A 269 11.46 5.07 -24.04
C LEU A 269 10.20 5.43 -24.85
N GLY A 270 10.13 6.65 -25.41
CA GLY A 270 8.95 7.15 -26.12
C GLY A 270 7.78 7.48 -25.20
N VAL A 271 8.05 8.02 -24.01
CA VAL A 271 7.05 8.33 -22.98
C VAL A 271 7.11 9.79 -22.54
N ASP A 272 6.03 10.29 -21.94
CA ASP A 272 6.01 11.61 -21.30
C ASP A 272 6.78 11.57 -19.96
N LEU A 273 7.18 12.73 -19.46
CA LEU A 273 7.64 12.87 -18.07
C LEU A 273 6.47 13.19 -17.14
N GLU A 274 6.48 12.58 -15.95
CA GLU A 274 5.88 13.10 -14.74
C GLU A 274 7.01 13.70 -13.91
N VAL A 275 6.98 15.01 -13.68
CA VAL A 275 8.05 15.71 -12.97
C VAL A 275 7.60 16.03 -11.56
N ALA A 276 8.27 15.46 -10.55
CA ALA A 276 8.08 15.79 -9.16
C ALA A 276 9.14 16.82 -8.73
N LEU A 277 8.72 18.06 -8.51
CA LEU A 277 9.56 19.18 -8.11
C LEU A 277 9.52 19.34 -6.60
N PHE A 278 10.68 19.32 -5.96
CA PHE A 278 10.84 19.64 -4.55
C PHE A 278 11.43 21.03 -4.44
N VAL A 279 10.72 21.95 -3.78
CA VAL A 279 11.08 23.36 -3.67
C VAL A 279 11.18 23.79 -2.21
N ASN A 280 11.98 24.79 -1.93
CA ASN A 280 11.89 25.53 -0.68
C ASN A 280 10.75 26.53 -0.81
N SER A 281 9.77 26.51 0.10
CA SER A 281 8.57 27.38 -0.01
C SER A 281 8.89 28.87 -0.12
N LYS A 282 9.98 29.32 0.49
CA LYS A 282 10.45 30.72 0.44
C LYS A 282 11.16 31.08 -0.86
N GLU A 283 11.81 30.13 -1.49
CA GLU A 283 12.60 30.32 -2.72
C GLU A 283 11.88 29.76 -3.99
N ALA A 284 10.67 29.24 -3.84
CA ALA A 284 9.92 28.53 -4.88
C ALA A 284 9.85 29.32 -6.20
N LYS A 285 9.72 30.66 -6.13
CA LYS A 285 9.67 31.48 -7.32
C LYS A 285 10.99 31.45 -8.10
N SER A 286 12.12 31.64 -7.46
CA SER A 286 13.45 31.67 -8.11
C SER A 286 13.85 30.28 -8.59
N GLU A 287 13.53 29.22 -7.85
CA GLU A 287 13.78 27.84 -8.21
C GLU A 287 12.96 27.42 -9.44
N LEU A 288 11.67 27.79 -9.48
CA LEU A 288 10.80 27.50 -10.64
C LEU A 288 11.16 28.33 -11.88
N GLU A 289 11.67 29.55 -11.74
CA GLU A 289 12.24 30.32 -12.86
C GLU A 289 13.42 29.58 -13.51
N GLN A 290 14.33 29.04 -12.71
CA GLN A 290 15.47 28.27 -13.20
C GLN A 290 14.99 26.95 -13.87
N PHE A 291 14.04 26.26 -13.26
CA PHE A 291 13.47 25.06 -13.85
C PHE A 291 12.79 25.36 -15.20
N LYS A 292 12.07 26.46 -15.32
CA LYS A 292 11.47 26.91 -16.58
C LYS A 292 12.51 27.05 -17.70
N LEU A 293 13.67 27.66 -17.40
CA LEU A 293 14.76 27.78 -18.37
C LEU A 293 15.29 26.39 -18.83
N ALA A 294 15.41 25.46 -17.89
CA ALA A 294 15.81 24.09 -18.23
C ALA A 294 14.74 23.36 -19.04
N LEU A 295 13.46 23.55 -18.72
CA LEU A 295 12.33 23.01 -19.46
C LEU A 295 12.31 23.52 -20.92
N GLU A 296 12.56 24.80 -21.12
CA GLU A 296 12.69 25.43 -22.44
C GLU A 296 13.96 24.99 -23.20
N LYS A 297 15.05 24.69 -22.49
CA LYS A 297 16.31 24.19 -23.05
C LYS A 297 16.23 22.75 -23.54
N PHE A 298 15.62 21.85 -22.76
CA PHE A 298 15.58 20.41 -23.06
C PHE A 298 14.33 20.00 -23.84
N LEU A 299 13.26 20.79 -23.79
CA LEU A 299 11.98 20.59 -24.49
C LEU A 299 11.41 19.16 -24.38
N PRO A 300 11.30 18.55 -23.19
CA PRO A 300 10.67 17.25 -23.06
C PRO A 300 9.16 17.32 -23.27
N SER A 301 8.52 16.16 -23.55
CA SER A 301 7.09 16.00 -23.35
C SER A 301 6.81 15.74 -21.88
N VAL A 302 5.94 16.53 -21.25
CA VAL A 302 5.60 16.44 -19.82
C VAL A 302 4.09 16.29 -19.67
N SER A 303 3.66 15.19 -19.08
CA SER A 303 2.23 14.92 -18.83
C SER A 303 1.72 15.57 -17.56
N SER A 304 2.58 15.63 -16.53
CA SER A 304 2.22 16.13 -15.20
C SER A 304 3.41 16.75 -14.47
N ILE A 305 3.13 17.77 -13.67
CA ILE A 305 4.08 18.38 -12.74
C ILE A 305 3.45 18.34 -11.36
N LEU A 306 4.12 17.65 -10.44
CA LEU A 306 3.78 17.57 -9.03
C LEU A 306 4.78 18.44 -8.25
N ILE A 307 4.30 19.41 -7.48
CA ILE A 307 5.15 20.26 -6.66
C ILE A 307 5.00 19.88 -5.19
N PHE A 308 6.13 19.80 -4.49
CA PHE A 308 6.22 19.45 -3.07
C PHE A 308 7.13 20.45 -2.36
N ASP A 309 6.72 20.91 -1.17
CA ASP A 309 7.53 21.79 -0.36
C ASP A 309 8.51 20.96 0.51
N ASN A 310 9.81 21.24 0.43
CA ASN A 310 10.86 20.57 1.22
C ASN A 310 10.75 20.85 2.72
N ASP A 311 10.16 21.96 3.09
CA ASP A 311 9.99 22.45 4.46
C ASP A 311 8.57 22.20 5.02
N GLY A 312 7.75 21.38 4.33
CA GLY A 312 6.38 21.05 4.70
C GLY A 312 6.02 19.56 4.50
N PHE A 313 4.97 19.12 5.20
CA PHE A 313 4.41 17.76 5.01
C PHE A 313 3.47 17.68 3.80
N VAL A 314 2.86 18.79 3.46
CA VAL A 314 1.96 18.96 2.31
C VAL A 314 2.32 20.21 1.54
N THR A 315 2.04 20.21 0.26
CA THR A 315 2.28 21.36 -0.61
C THR A 315 1.40 22.55 -0.22
N ALA A 316 2.01 23.71 -0.02
CA ALA A 316 1.26 24.94 0.18
C ALA A 316 0.53 25.34 -1.12
N THR A 317 -0.70 25.82 -1.01
CA THR A 317 -1.49 26.33 -2.14
C THR A 317 -0.73 27.37 -2.97
N GLN A 318 0.07 28.21 -2.31
CA GLN A 318 0.88 29.22 -2.96
C GLN A 318 1.95 28.63 -3.89
N SER A 319 2.60 27.52 -3.49
CA SER A 319 3.61 26.84 -4.32
C SER A 319 2.99 26.30 -5.61
N VAL A 320 1.76 25.74 -5.53
CA VAL A 320 1.01 25.28 -6.72
C VAL A 320 0.68 26.44 -7.65
N ARG A 321 0.20 27.57 -7.11
CA ARG A 321 -0.13 28.77 -7.91
C ARG A 321 1.07 29.35 -8.61
N ILE A 322 2.22 29.46 -7.94
CA ILE A 322 3.46 29.91 -8.55
C ILE A 322 3.87 28.93 -9.67
N CYS A 323 3.80 27.64 -9.44
CA CYS A 323 4.10 26.63 -10.44
C CYS A 323 3.20 26.77 -11.68
N GLN A 324 1.90 26.97 -11.51
CA GLN A 324 0.95 27.21 -12.61
C GLN A 324 1.25 28.50 -13.38
N GLU A 325 1.62 29.59 -12.69
CA GLU A 325 2.00 30.86 -13.30
C GLU A 325 3.22 30.69 -14.22
N PHE A 326 4.26 29.99 -13.75
CA PHE A 326 5.51 29.83 -14.50
C PHE A 326 5.46 28.75 -15.57
N LEU A 327 4.75 27.64 -15.34
CA LEU A 327 4.82 26.41 -16.12
C LEU A 327 3.51 26.03 -16.81
N GLY A 328 2.37 26.60 -16.41
CA GLY A 328 1.05 26.32 -16.98
C GLY A 328 0.91 26.70 -18.46
N GLY A 329 1.80 27.53 -18.99
CA GLY A 329 1.85 27.91 -20.40
C GLY A 329 2.85 27.10 -21.25
N TYR A 330 3.38 25.97 -20.75
CA TYR A 330 4.33 25.14 -21.49
C TYR A 330 3.69 24.52 -22.73
N LYS A 331 4.06 25.08 -23.92
CA LYS A 331 3.36 24.81 -25.17
C LYS A 331 3.56 23.42 -25.75
N LYS A 332 4.62 22.70 -25.35
CA LYS A 332 4.97 21.40 -25.95
C LYS A 332 3.95 20.31 -25.60
N SER A 333 3.43 20.31 -24.37
CA SER A 333 2.59 19.20 -23.88
C SER A 333 1.44 19.61 -22.95
N ASN A 334 1.35 20.86 -22.52
CA ASN A 334 0.29 21.37 -21.63
C ASN A 334 0.08 20.47 -20.39
N PRO A 335 1.09 20.34 -19.50
CA PRO A 335 1.04 19.42 -18.39
C PRO A 335 -0.07 19.76 -17.38
N LYS A 336 -0.66 18.74 -16.76
CA LYS A 336 -1.46 18.97 -15.55
C LYS A 336 -0.52 19.28 -14.38
N ILE A 337 -0.87 20.31 -13.61
CA ILE A 337 -0.07 20.77 -12.47
C ILE A 337 -0.85 20.55 -11.19
N GLY A 338 -0.16 20.21 -10.12
CA GLY A 338 -0.74 20.10 -8.79
C GLY A 338 0.30 19.76 -7.74
N GLY A 339 -0.17 19.33 -6.58
CA GLY A 339 0.67 19.01 -5.45
C GLY A 339 0.02 17.97 -4.54
N GLY A 340 0.28 18.08 -3.26
CA GLY A 340 -0.25 17.16 -2.25
C GLY A 340 0.82 16.78 -1.26
N THR A 341 1.17 15.52 -1.19
CA THR A 341 2.27 15.05 -0.35
C THR A 341 3.11 13.99 -1.07
N ASN A 342 4.42 14.00 -0.81
CA ASN A 342 5.31 12.92 -1.23
C ASN A 342 5.36 11.77 -0.20
N ARG A 343 4.49 11.83 0.80
CA ARG A 343 4.31 10.89 1.90
C ARG A 343 2.99 10.13 1.72
N ASN A 344 2.54 9.44 2.77
CA ASN A 344 1.29 8.70 2.78
C ASN A 344 0.06 9.63 2.75
N TYR A 345 -1.11 9.04 2.44
CA TYR A 345 -2.40 9.74 2.43
C TYR A 345 -2.71 10.46 3.76
N PHE A 346 -2.17 9.96 4.88
CA PHE A 346 -2.32 10.60 6.19
C PHE A 346 -1.98 12.08 6.17
N ASP A 347 -0.80 12.46 5.64
CA ASP A 347 -0.37 13.86 5.61
C ASP A 347 -1.27 14.72 4.74
N LEU A 348 -1.76 14.19 3.61
CA LEU A 348 -2.71 14.88 2.74
C LEU A 348 -4.05 15.14 3.47
N ALA A 349 -4.60 14.12 4.12
CA ALA A 349 -5.86 14.23 4.85
C ALA A 349 -5.75 15.16 6.05
N PHE A 350 -4.66 15.07 6.82
CA PHE A 350 -4.41 15.89 7.99
C PHE A 350 -4.13 17.36 7.64
N GLY A 351 -3.28 17.61 6.64
CA GLY A 351 -2.92 18.94 6.19
C GLY A 351 -4.02 19.64 5.40
N ASN A 352 -4.87 18.86 4.72
CA ASN A 352 -6.02 19.30 3.94
C ASN A 352 -5.75 20.58 3.10
N PRO A 353 -4.72 20.60 2.24
CA PRO A 353 -4.38 21.78 1.44
C PRO A 353 -5.49 22.10 0.44
N ALA A 354 -5.70 23.38 0.16
CA ALA A 354 -6.68 23.81 -0.82
C ALA A 354 -6.07 23.78 -2.24
N PHE A 355 -6.75 23.10 -3.15
CA PHE A 355 -6.42 23.04 -4.58
C PHE A 355 -7.53 23.64 -5.43
N GLU A 356 -7.16 24.24 -6.57
CA GLU A 356 -8.14 24.71 -7.55
C GLU A 356 -8.76 23.50 -8.31
N PRO A 357 -10.01 23.60 -8.78
CA PRO A 357 -10.61 22.55 -9.59
C PRO A 357 -9.75 22.19 -10.80
N GLN A 358 -9.65 20.89 -11.10
CA GLN A 358 -8.83 20.31 -12.20
C GLN A 358 -7.32 20.23 -11.91
N ASP A 359 -6.83 20.72 -10.77
CA ASP A 359 -5.47 20.47 -10.33
C ASP A 359 -5.25 18.98 -10.05
N LEU A 360 -3.99 18.53 -10.11
CA LEU A 360 -3.61 17.23 -9.60
C LEU A 360 -3.51 17.26 -8.07
N VAL A 361 -4.04 16.22 -7.44
CA VAL A 361 -3.82 15.93 -6.02
C VAL A 361 -3.07 14.62 -5.91
N SER A 362 -1.92 14.61 -5.25
CA SER A 362 -1.05 13.44 -5.21
C SER A 362 -0.65 13.04 -3.79
N TYR A 363 -0.52 11.74 -3.60
CA TYR A 363 0.10 11.11 -2.43
C TYR A 363 0.78 9.81 -2.83
N SER A 364 1.68 9.29 -1.97
CA SER A 364 2.31 7.99 -2.20
C SER A 364 1.65 6.88 -1.39
N VAL A 365 1.83 5.64 -1.88
CA VAL A 365 1.29 4.43 -1.26
C VAL A 365 2.40 3.39 -1.11
N ASN A 366 2.47 2.80 0.09
CA ASN A 366 3.23 1.60 0.35
C ASN A 366 2.54 0.78 1.45
N PRO A 367 2.57 -0.56 1.40
CA PRO A 367 1.83 -1.42 2.35
C PRO A 367 2.60 -1.70 3.66
N GLN A 368 3.84 -1.22 3.81
CA GLN A 368 4.72 -1.62 4.90
C GLN A 368 5.01 -0.49 5.88
N VAL A 369 3.97 0.16 6.39
CA VAL A 369 4.09 1.16 7.46
C VAL A 369 4.02 0.50 8.84
N HIS A 370 3.11 -0.47 9.02
CA HIS A 370 2.83 -1.06 10.32
C HIS A 370 3.10 -2.57 10.39
N ALA A 371 2.96 -3.30 9.28
CA ALA A 371 3.15 -4.73 9.20
C ALA A 371 3.94 -5.13 7.95
N PHE A 372 4.64 -6.26 8.03
CA PHE A 372 5.64 -6.65 7.01
C PHE A 372 5.43 -8.07 6.48
N ASP A 373 4.52 -8.83 7.06
CA ASP A 373 4.19 -10.18 6.63
C ASP A 373 3.30 -10.20 5.38
N VAL A 374 3.28 -11.34 4.70
CA VAL A 374 2.58 -11.51 3.41
C VAL A 374 1.08 -11.26 3.53
N SER A 375 0.44 -11.76 4.59
CA SER A 375 -1.01 -11.61 4.78
C SER A 375 -1.38 -10.15 4.96
N SER A 376 -0.68 -9.44 5.85
CA SER A 376 -0.90 -8.01 6.09
C SER A 376 -0.70 -7.17 4.83
N LEU A 377 0.30 -7.50 3.98
CA LEU A 377 0.51 -6.78 2.74
C LEU A 377 -0.67 -6.94 1.76
N PHE A 378 -1.31 -8.12 1.70
CA PHE A 378 -2.51 -8.29 0.87
C PHE A 378 -3.75 -7.60 1.47
N GLU A 379 -3.89 -7.55 2.78
CA GLU A 379 -4.97 -6.81 3.45
C GLU A 379 -4.94 -5.32 3.11
N THR A 380 -3.75 -4.73 2.90
CA THR A 380 -3.62 -3.31 2.51
C THR A 380 -4.24 -2.97 1.15
N LEU A 381 -4.53 -3.95 0.30
CA LEU A 381 -5.21 -3.72 -0.98
C LEU A 381 -6.61 -3.12 -0.75
N GLU A 382 -7.32 -3.53 0.30
CA GLU A 382 -8.60 -2.92 0.69
C GLU A 382 -8.38 -1.47 1.17
N GLY A 383 -7.33 -1.23 1.99
CA GLY A 383 -6.98 0.09 2.50
C GLY A 383 -6.71 1.12 1.40
N GLN A 384 -6.09 0.70 0.29
CA GLN A 384 -5.86 1.57 -0.88
C GLN A 384 -7.17 2.11 -1.48
N SER A 385 -8.20 1.28 -1.56
CA SER A 385 -9.53 1.70 -2.03
C SER A 385 -10.13 2.82 -1.18
N TRP A 386 -9.94 2.76 0.12
CA TRP A 386 -10.40 3.78 1.06
C TRP A 386 -9.67 5.10 0.90
N THR A 387 -8.36 5.09 0.60
CA THR A 387 -7.61 6.34 0.38
C THR A 387 -8.13 7.09 -0.84
N ILE A 388 -8.35 6.42 -1.98
CA ILE A 388 -8.84 7.07 -3.20
C ILE A 388 -10.27 7.57 -3.04
N THR A 389 -11.15 6.79 -2.40
CA THR A 389 -12.53 7.19 -2.11
C THR A 389 -12.58 8.44 -1.22
N SER A 390 -11.76 8.47 -0.17
CA SER A 390 -11.67 9.62 0.74
C SER A 390 -11.04 10.84 0.06
N ALA A 391 -10.04 10.65 -0.82
CA ALA A 391 -9.47 11.73 -1.62
C ALA A 391 -10.52 12.39 -2.52
N HIS A 392 -11.33 11.61 -3.23
CA HIS A 392 -12.42 12.15 -4.06
C HIS A 392 -13.52 12.85 -3.25
N LYS A 393 -13.72 12.45 -1.99
CA LYS A 393 -14.66 13.15 -1.10
C LYS A 393 -14.15 14.55 -0.71
N ILE A 394 -12.85 14.67 -0.47
CA ILE A 394 -12.23 15.97 -0.11
C ILE A 394 -12.03 16.82 -1.37
N TYR A 395 -11.61 16.21 -2.48
CA TYR A 395 -11.23 16.86 -3.74
C TYR A 395 -12.10 16.40 -4.92
N PRO A 396 -13.42 16.67 -4.92
CA PRO A 396 -14.37 16.08 -5.90
C PRO A 396 -14.20 16.58 -7.33
N LYS A 397 -13.45 17.66 -7.54
CA LYS A 397 -13.21 18.27 -8.86
C LYS A 397 -11.76 18.15 -9.33
N ASN A 398 -10.94 17.40 -8.61
CA ASN A 398 -9.52 17.26 -8.86
C ASN A 398 -9.18 15.88 -9.42
N PHE A 399 -8.06 15.79 -10.10
CA PHE A 399 -7.51 14.52 -10.57
C PHE A 399 -6.62 13.92 -9.49
N VAL A 400 -6.88 12.69 -9.07
CA VAL A 400 -6.10 12.04 -8.02
C VAL A 400 -5.02 11.15 -8.64
N ALA A 401 -3.77 11.51 -8.41
CA ALA A 401 -2.58 10.79 -8.86
C ALA A 401 -1.91 10.07 -7.69
N ILE A 402 -1.72 8.75 -7.80
CA ILE A 402 -0.99 7.98 -6.79
C ILE A 402 0.44 7.81 -7.27
N SER A 403 1.35 8.59 -6.69
CA SER A 403 2.70 8.69 -7.19
C SER A 403 3.73 8.90 -6.07
N PRO A 404 4.57 7.85 -5.81
CA PRO A 404 4.51 6.52 -6.37
C PRO A 404 3.81 5.49 -5.48
N VAL A 405 3.56 4.31 -6.07
CA VAL A 405 3.18 3.08 -5.40
C VAL A 405 4.39 2.16 -5.31
N THR A 406 4.82 1.78 -4.12
CA THR A 406 5.99 0.92 -3.89
C THR A 406 5.71 -0.12 -2.82
N LEU A 407 6.45 -1.23 -2.78
CA LEU A 407 6.28 -2.25 -1.72
C LEU A 407 6.85 -1.78 -0.36
N LYS A 408 7.88 -0.94 -0.37
CA LYS A 408 8.43 -0.32 0.84
C LYS A 408 8.48 1.20 0.69
N PRO A 409 8.45 1.95 1.80
CA PRO A 409 8.61 3.39 1.76
C PRO A 409 9.95 3.76 1.10
N ARG A 410 9.96 4.84 0.33
CA ARG A 410 11.17 5.34 -0.32
C ARG A 410 12.14 6.00 0.65
N PHE A 411 11.64 6.51 1.73
CA PHE A 411 12.35 7.15 2.83
C PHE A 411 11.49 7.05 4.10
N ASN A 412 12.12 7.15 5.27
CA ASN A 412 11.37 7.30 6.51
C ASN A 412 11.09 8.79 6.73
N PRO A 413 9.83 9.25 6.63
CA PRO A 413 9.49 10.66 6.79
C PRO A 413 9.64 11.18 8.23
N ASP A 414 9.74 10.29 9.21
CA ASP A 414 9.80 10.58 10.63
C ASP A 414 11.18 10.30 11.23
N GLU A 415 12.18 10.06 10.37
CA GLU A 415 13.56 9.80 10.79
C GLU A 415 14.18 11.02 11.47
N VAL A 416 14.48 10.90 12.76
CA VAL A 416 15.15 11.94 13.57
C VAL A 416 16.64 11.69 13.75
N VAL A 417 17.07 10.44 13.59
CA VAL A 417 18.48 10.02 13.63
C VAL A 417 18.75 9.17 12.41
N ALA A 418 19.70 9.62 11.59
CA ALA A 418 20.09 8.90 10.38
C ALA A 418 20.49 7.45 10.70
N SER A 419 19.87 6.52 9.99
CA SER A 419 20.19 5.10 10.09
C SER A 419 21.52 4.82 9.38
N GLU A 420 22.49 4.20 10.05
CA GLU A 420 23.66 3.70 9.37
C GLU A 420 23.28 2.50 8.47
N ALA A 421 23.59 2.62 7.18
CA ALA A 421 23.38 1.52 6.25
C ALA A 421 24.43 0.42 6.44
N ASP A 422 23.98 -0.81 6.70
CA ASP A 422 24.88 -1.97 6.63
C ASP A 422 25.05 -2.35 5.15
N PRO A 423 26.27 -2.31 4.60
CA PRO A 423 26.51 -2.66 3.20
C PRO A 423 26.24 -4.13 2.87
N ASN A 424 26.07 -4.99 3.88
CA ASN A 424 25.76 -6.41 3.71
C ASN A 424 24.25 -6.73 3.83
N GLU A 425 23.42 -5.73 4.13
CA GLU A 425 21.96 -5.86 4.21
C GLU A 425 21.27 -5.10 3.09
N LEU A 426 20.06 -5.53 2.72
CA LEU A 426 19.27 -4.80 1.75
C LEU A 426 18.91 -3.41 2.33
N PRO A 427 18.98 -2.36 1.52
CA PRO A 427 18.50 -1.05 1.95
C PRO A 427 17.04 -1.13 2.43
N PRO A 428 16.64 -0.32 3.42
CA PRO A 428 15.27 -0.34 3.96
C PRO A 428 14.17 -0.15 2.90
N GLN A 429 14.50 0.45 1.76
CA GLN A 429 13.59 0.68 0.64
C GLN A 429 13.41 -0.53 -0.29
N VAL A 430 14.19 -1.60 -0.12
CA VAL A 430 14.21 -2.77 -1.00
C VAL A 430 13.43 -3.93 -0.39
N ASP A 431 12.51 -4.51 -1.15
CA ASP A 431 11.80 -5.73 -0.79
C ASP A 431 12.07 -6.84 -1.80
N SER A 432 12.69 -7.93 -1.35
CA SER A 432 13.02 -9.06 -2.24
C SER A 432 11.78 -9.76 -2.83
N ARG A 433 10.61 -9.62 -2.22
CA ARG A 433 9.33 -10.16 -2.75
C ARG A 433 8.91 -9.48 -4.05
N GLN A 434 9.42 -8.28 -4.35
CA GLN A 434 9.11 -7.54 -5.59
C GLN A 434 9.48 -8.34 -6.85
N MET A 435 10.56 -9.13 -6.81
CA MET A 435 10.99 -9.96 -7.95
C MET A 435 10.25 -11.32 -8.05
N SER A 436 9.19 -11.55 -7.26
CA SER A 436 8.48 -12.83 -7.18
C SER A 436 7.05 -12.77 -7.71
N LEU A 437 6.39 -13.94 -7.80
CA LEU A 437 4.95 -14.04 -8.13
C LEU A 437 4.06 -13.28 -7.13
N PHE A 438 4.46 -13.22 -5.85
CA PHE A 438 3.80 -12.37 -4.86
C PHE A 438 3.74 -10.91 -5.32
N GLY A 439 4.87 -10.37 -5.81
CA GLY A 439 4.93 -9.00 -6.33
C GLY A 439 3.97 -8.77 -7.50
N ALA A 440 3.82 -9.75 -8.39
CA ALA A 440 2.87 -9.69 -9.50
C ALA A 440 1.41 -9.66 -9.01
N CYS A 441 1.05 -10.55 -8.07
CA CYS A 441 -0.30 -10.60 -7.50
C CYS A 441 -0.64 -9.32 -6.73
N TRP A 442 0.28 -8.82 -5.90
CA TRP A 442 0.08 -7.58 -5.18
C TRP A 442 -0.08 -6.39 -6.13
N THR A 443 0.72 -6.31 -7.19
CA THR A 443 0.63 -5.26 -8.21
C THR A 443 -0.73 -5.30 -8.92
N ALA A 444 -1.23 -6.48 -9.30
CA ALA A 444 -2.55 -6.64 -9.91
C ALA A 444 -3.68 -6.15 -8.97
N GLY A 445 -3.60 -6.55 -7.70
CA GLY A 445 -4.55 -6.11 -6.67
C GLY A 445 -4.49 -4.61 -6.40
N SER A 446 -3.29 -4.01 -6.36
CA SER A 446 -3.10 -2.57 -6.17
C SER A 446 -3.67 -1.77 -7.34
N ILE A 447 -3.37 -2.17 -8.58
CA ILE A 447 -3.96 -1.52 -9.77
C ILE A 447 -5.48 -1.60 -9.71
N LYS A 448 -6.07 -2.78 -9.43
CA LYS A 448 -7.51 -2.93 -9.29
C LYS A 448 -8.07 -1.99 -8.23
N SER A 449 -7.52 -2.03 -7.01
CA SER A 449 -8.03 -1.29 -5.85
C SER A 449 -8.01 0.23 -6.06
N LEU A 450 -7.06 0.74 -6.82
CA LEU A 450 -6.96 2.17 -7.13
C LEU A 450 -7.78 2.54 -8.38
N ALA A 451 -7.74 1.71 -9.42
CA ALA A 451 -8.38 2.01 -10.71
C ALA A 451 -9.91 1.95 -10.64
N GLN A 452 -10.48 0.99 -9.90
CA GLN A 452 -11.96 0.85 -9.80
C GLN A 452 -12.62 1.95 -8.95
N PHE A 453 -11.84 2.85 -8.34
CA PHE A 453 -12.32 4.02 -7.60
C PHE A 453 -11.86 5.34 -8.21
N GLY A 454 -11.36 5.33 -9.47
CA GLY A 454 -11.17 6.51 -10.28
C GLY A 454 -9.83 7.22 -10.10
N ALA A 455 -8.75 6.51 -9.79
CA ALA A 455 -7.41 7.08 -9.89
C ALA A 455 -7.16 7.61 -11.30
N TYR A 456 -6.57 8.81 -11.41
CA TYR A 456 -6.21 9.42 -12.69
C TYR A 456 -4.93 8.85 -13.28
N SER A 457 -3.89 8.72 -12.44
CA SER A 457 -2.61 8.12 -12.81
C SER A 457 -1.99 7.36 -11.65
N LEU A 458 -1.21 6.34 -11.99
CA LEU A 458 -0.48 5.49 -11.06
C LEU A 458 0.98 5.42 -11.50
N THR A 459 1.91 5.76 -10.62
CA THR A 459 3.34 5.58 -10.86
C THR A 459 3.84 4.45 -9.98
N PHE A 460 4.19 3.29 -10.57
CA PHE A 460 4.67 2.12 -9.82
C PHE A 460 6.19 2.08 -9.80
N TYR A 461 6.79 1.63 -8.71
CA TYR A 461 8.18 1.21 -8.63
C TYR A 461 9.18 2.14 -9.36
N GLU A 462 10.27 1.55 -9.84
CA GLU A 462 11.26 2.18 -10.71
C GLU A 462 11.42 1.38 -12.02
N THR A 463 12.19 1.91 -12.97
CA THR A 463 12.46 1.22 -14.24
C THR A 463 13.32 -0.02 -14.05
N VAL A 464 14.55 0.13 -13.55
CA VAL A 464 15.54 -0.95 -13.45
C VAL A 464 16.16 -1.03 -12.07
N GLY A 465 16.71 -2.21 -11.74
CA GLY A 465 17.34 -2.53 -10.46
C GLY A 465 16.37 -3.12 -9.45
N TRP A 466 16.84 -3.39 -8.25
CA TRP A 466 16.09 -4.08 -7.19
C TRP A 466 14.81 -3.38 -6.68
N ARG A 467 14.58 -2.12 -7.06
CA ARG A 467 13.32 -1.37 -6.84
C ARG A 467 12.50 -1.21 -8.12
N GLY A 468 13.01 -1.76 -9.23
CA GLY A 468 12.43 -1.65 -10.56
C GLY A 468 11.48 -2.79 -10.93
N VAL A 469 11.16 -2.83 -12.22
CA VAL A 469 10.35 -3.90 -12.85
C VAL A 469 11.20 -4.94 -13.55
N LEU A 470 12.50 -4.67 -13.69
CA LEU A 470 13.50 -5.59 -14.20
C LEU A 470 14.87 -5.33 -13.54
N GLU A 471 15.72 -6.35 -13.48
CA GLU A 471 17.06 -6.22 -12.97
C GLU A 471 18.00 -5.59 -14.01
N THR A 472 19.00 -4.85 -13.55
CA THR A 472 20.05 -4.30 -14.41
C THR A 472 20.85 -5.42 -15.12
N GLU A 473 21.47 -5.13 -16.26
CA GLU A 473 22.35 -6.10 -16.92
C GLU A 473 23.62 -6.44 -16.10
N ARG A 474 23.92 -5.65 -15.07
CA ARG A 474 25.02 -5.92 -14.12
C ARG A 474 24.60 -6.88 -13.01
N GLY A 475 23.29 -7.05 -12.78
CA GLY A 475 22.72 -7.83 -11.68
C GLY A 475 22.62 -7.06 -10.36
N SER A 476 22.11 -7.75 -9.35
CA SER A 476 21.91 -7.19 -8.02
C SER A 476 23.26 -6.85 -7.35
N PRO A 477 23.37 -5.70 -6.67
CA PRO A 477 24.52 -5.39 -5.82
C PRO A 477 24.74 -6.38 -4.67
N LEU A 478 23.68 -7.05 -4.19
CA LEU A 478 23.71 -8.05 -3.13
C LEU A 478 23.00 -9.35 -3.59
N PRO A 479 23.63 -10.14 -4.47
CA PRO A 479 22.99 -11.30 -5.07
C PRO A 479 22.65 -12.43 -4.09
N THR A 480 23.26 -12.44 -2.90
CA THR A 480 22.95 -13.38 -1.80
C THR A 480 21.73 -12.97 -0.96
N LYS A 481 21.24 -11.76 -1.12
CA LYS A 481 20.07 -11.21 -0.41
C LYS A 481 18.91 -10.91 -1.37
N PHE A 482 19.22 -10.50 -2.60
CA PHE A 482 18.27 -10.24 -3.67
C PHE A 482 18.64 -11.13 -4.88
N PHE A 483 17.96 -12.27 -5.01
CA PHE A 483 18.32 -13.39 -5.90
C PHE A 483 17.95 -13.18 -7.38
N SER A 484 17.93 -11.95 -7.86
CA SER A 484 17.68 -11.67 -9.27
C SER A 484 18.85 -12.08 -10.16
N LYS A 485 18.53 -12.43 -11.42
CA LYS A 485 19.55 -12.64 -12.46
C LYS A 485 19.74 -11.37 -13.28
N PRO A 486 20.97 -11.09 -13.78
CA PRO A 486 21.24 -9.95 -14.64
C PRO A 486 20.26 -9.86 -15.81
N GLY A 487 19.61 -8.72 -15.98
CA GLY A 487 18.70 -8.41 -17.09
C GLY A 487 17.38 -9.18 -17.11
N MET A 488 17.04 -9.92 -16.02
CA MET A 488 15.72 -10.56 -15.93
C MET A 488 14.62 -9.53 -15.70
N VAL A 489 13.43 -9.76 -16.25
CA VAL A 489 12.24 -9.01 -15.82
C VAL A 489 11.65 -9.65 -14.57
N PHE A 490 11.01 -8.84 -13.72
CA PHE A 490 10.29 -9.38 -12.56
C PHE A 490 8.86 -9.78 -12.99
N PRO A 491 8.22 -10.75 -12.35
CA PRO A 491 6.86 -11.19 -12.72
C PRO A 491 5.84 -10.05 -12.82
N LEU A 492 5.94 -9.03 -11.97
CA LEU A 492 5.08 -7.83 -12.00
C LEU A 492 5.19 -7.01 -13.30
N TYR A 493 6.29 -7.13 -14.05
CA TYR A 493 6.46 -6.54 -15.37
C TYR A 493 5.31 -6.95 -16.32
N HIS A 494 4.93 -8.23 -16.29
CA HIS A 494 3.88 -8.75 -17.15
C HIS A 494 2.50 -8.19 -16.79
N VAL A 495 2.22 -8.00 -15.51
CA VAL A 495 0.97 -7.38 -15.04
C VAL A 495 0.87 -5.93 -15.50
N ILE A 496 1.94 -5.15 -15.33
CA ILE A 496 1.98 -3.75 -15.77
C ILE A 496 1.81 -3.67 -17.30
N ALA A 497 2.51 -4.54 -18.05
CA ALA A 497 2.38 -4.58 -19.50
C ALA A 497 0.96 -4.96 -19.94
N ASP A 498 0.31 -5.92 -19.26
CA ASP A 498 -1.06 -6.33 -19.59
C ASP A 498 -2.07 -5.19 -19.39
N VAL A 499 -1.86 -4.37 -18.37
CA VAL A 499 -2.68 -3.17 -18.12
C VAL A 499 -2.39 -2.08 -19.15
N CYS A 500 -1.12 -1.77 -19.42
CA CYS A 500 -0.74 -0.68 -20.30
C CYS A 500 -1.06 -0.96 -21.80
N GLU A 501 -1.11 -2.22 -22.21
CA GLU A 501 -1.52 -2.60 -23.59
C GLU A 501 -2.98 -2.21 -23.91
N VAL A 502 -3.80 -1.99 -22.91
CA VAL A 502 -5.22 -1.62 -23.04
C VAL A 502 -5.52 -0.25 -22.41
N ALA A 503 -4.59 0.68 -22.54
CA ALA A 503 -4.60 1.98 -21.85
C ALA A 503 -5.87 2.82 -22.10
N ASP A 504 -6.55 2.66 -23.24
CA ASP A 504 -7.81 3.36 -23.56
C ASP A 504 -9.05 2.66 -22.97
N GLY A 505 -8.85 1.54 -22.26
CA GLY A 505 -9.91 0.75 -21.68
C GLY A 505 -10.61 1.41 -20.50
N ARG A 506 -11.74 0.83 -20.11
CA ARG A 506 -12.52 1.26 -18.93
C ARG A 506 -12.56 0.15 -17.90
N VAL A 507 -12.26 0.49 -16.66
CA VAL A 507 -12.32 -0.46 -15.55
C VAL A 507 -13.77 -0.71 -15.17
N LEU A 508 -14.14 -1.99 -15.10
CA LEU A 508 -15.43 -2.45 -14.60
C LEU A 508 -15.23 -2.93 -13.16
N PRO A 509 -15.98 -2.39 -12.18
CA PRO A 509 -15.89 -2.84 -10.81
C PRO A 509 -16.23 -4.32 -10.67
N THR A 510 -15.50 -5.02 -9.84
CA THR A 510 -15.73 -6.43 -9.53
C THR A 510 -15.86 -6.63 -8.02
N LYS A 511 -16.60 -7.67 -7.63
CA LYS A 511 -16.71 -8.11 -6.24
C LYS A 511 -16.36 -9.58 -6.13
N SER A 512 -15.32 -9.87 -5.36
CA SER A 512 -14.97 -11.23 -4.98
C SER A 512 -15.71 -11.64 -3.72
N SER A 513 -16.17 -12.91 -3.66
CA SER A 513 -16.73 -13.50 -2.44
C SER A 513 -15.66 -13.67 -1.35
N ARG A 514 -14.38 -13.78 -1.75
CA ARG A 514 -13.21 -13.95 -0.87
C ARG A 514 -12.02 -13.13 -1.41
N PRO A 515 -12.04 -11.79 -1.25
CA PRO A 515 -11.08 -10.90 -1.91
C PRO A 515 -9.63 -11.11 -1.47
N LEU A 516 -9.38 -11.65 -0.27
CA LEU A 516 -8.04 -12.02 0.21
C LEU A 516 -7.58 -13.41 -0.29
N SER A 517 -8.44 -14.17 -0.96
CA SER A 517 -8.07 -15.44 -1.59
C SER A 517 -7.81 -15.29 -3.08
N ALA A 518 -8.76 -14.74 -3.82
CA ALA A 518 -8.62 -14.45 -5.25
C ALA A 518 -9.52 -13.29 -5.66
N ASP A 519 -9.08 -12.51 -6.64
CA ASP A 519 -9.85 -11.39 -7.17
C ASP A 519 -9.49 -11.13 -8.64
N ALA A 520 -10.14 -10.15 -9.29
CA ALA A 520 -9.88 -9.83 -10.69
C ALA A 520 -10.00 -8.34 -10.99
N LEU A 521 -9.13 -7.85 -11.86
CA LEU A 521 -9.25 -6.58 -12.57
C LEU A 521 -9.90 -6.84 -13.94
N VAL A 522 -11.02 -6.19 -14.22
CA VAL A 522 -11.72 -6.27 -15.51
C VAL A 522 -11.64 -4.95 -16.24
N ILE A 523 -11.16 -4.98 -17.48
CA ILE A 523 -10.99 -3.82 -18.35
C ILE A 523 -11.80 -4.05 -19.63
N ALA A 524 -12.83 -3.23 -19.84
CA ALA A 524 -13.60 -3.22 -21.08
C ALA A 524 -12.79 -2.53 -22.20
N ARG A 525 -12.86 -3.10 -23.40
CA ARG A 525 -12.27 -2.60 -24.64
C ARG A 525 -13.37 -2.46 -25.70
N ASP A 526 -13.07 -1.83 -26.83
CA ASP A 526 -14.04 -1.71 -27.93
C ASP A 526 -14.60 -3.06 -28.39
N ASN A 527 -13.75 -4.11 -28.39
CA ASN A 527 -14.09 -5.45 -28.84
C ASN A 527 -13.87 -6.48 -27.72
N GLY A 528 -14.57 -6.35 -26.58
CA GLY A 528 -14.54 -7.34 -25.51
C GLY A 528 -13.89 -6.86 -24.21
N TYR A 529 -13.24 -7.78 -23.50
CA TYR A 529 -12.67 -7.52 -22.19
C TYR A 529 -11.27 -8.09 -22.06
N ARG A 530 -10.43 -7.42 -21.27
CA ARG A 530 -9.26 -8.03 -20.64
C ARG A 530 -9.55 -8.24 -19.17
N VAL A 531 -9.34 -9.46 -18.69
CA VAL A 531 -9.51 -9.83 -17.28
C VAL A 531 -8.18 -10.35 -16.75
N ILE A 532 -7.72 -9.78 -15.66
CA ILE A 532 -6.52 -10.22 -14.93
C ILE A 532 -7.00 -10.81 -13.62
N VAL A 533 -7.06 -12.15 -13.54
CA VAL A 533 -7.47 -12.89 -12.33
C VAL A 533 -6.21 -13.28 -11.56
N TYR A 534 -6.21 -13.15 -10.26
CA TYR A 534 -5.04 -13.44 -9.43
C TYR A 534 -5.40 -14.14 -8.13
N ASN A 535 -4.53 -15.07 -7.72
CA ASN A 535 -4.60 -15.82 -6.46
C ASN A 535 -3.62 -15.22 -5.46
N LEU A 536 -4.12 -14.72 -4.33
CA LEU A 536 -3.34 -14.07 -3.27
C LEU A 536 -2.83 -15.06 -2.20
N THR A 537 -3.05 -16.37 -2.40
CA THR A 537 -2.75 -17.36 -1.38
C THR A 537 -1.64 -18.34 -1.81
N TRP A 538 -1.08 -19.02 -0.84
CA TRP A 538 -0.11 -20.09 -1.01
C TRP A 538 -0.75 -21.45 -1.35
N SER A 539 -2.07 -21.51 -1.51
CA SER A 539 -2.84 -22.69 -1.93
C SER A 539 -3.56 -22.45 -3.26
N ALA A 540 -3.91 -23.53 -3.96
CA ALA A 540 -4.72 -23.43 -5.17
C ALA A 540 -6.12 -22.91 -4.84
N GLN A 541 -6.71 -22.12 -5.77
CA GLN A 541 -8.05 -21.56 -5.64
C GLN A 541 -8.86 -21.88 -6.90
N ASP A 542 -10.10 -22.36 -6.72
CA ASP A 542 -11.06 -22.50 -7.81
C ASP A 542 -11.89 -21.22 -7.88
N VAL A 543 -11.95 -20.63 -9.07
CA VAL A 543 -12.57 -19.31 -9.30
C VAL A 543 -13.66 -19.42 -10.36
N SER A 544 -14.86 -18.94 -10.06
CA SER A 544 -15.94 -18.70 -11.03
C SER A 544 -16.05 -17.20 -11.33
N LEU A 545 -15.71 -16.82 -12.55
CA LEU A 545 -15.90 -15.46 -13.06
C LEU A 545 -17.29 -15.33 -13.71
N ARG A 546 -18.11 -14.36 -13.27
CA ARG A 546 -19.48 -14.15 -13.72
C ARG A 546 -19.69 -12.75 -14.31
N GLY A 547 -20.60 -12.69 -15.28
CA GLY A 547 -20.99 -11.41 -15.90
C GLY A 547 -20.12 -11.00 -17.08
N VAL A 548 -19.19 -11.82 -17.53
CA VAL A 548 -18.37 -11.62 -18.73
C VAL A 548 -18.85 -12.62 -19.80
N ASN A 549 -19.24 -12.12 -20.97
CA ASN A 549 -19.69 -12.94 -22.10
C ASN A 549 -18.77 -12.72 -23.30
N ALA A 550 -18.34 -13.80 -23.94
CA ALA A 550 -17.58 -13.77 -25.19
C ALA A 550 -17.72 -15.08 -25.96
N SER A 551 -17.40 -15.03 -27.25
CA SER A 551 -17.37 -16.22 -28.11
C SER A 551 -16.04 -16.99 -27.99
N ARG A 552 -14.98 -16.30 -27.62
CA ARG A 552 -13.62 -16.82 -27.53
C ARG A 552 -12.88 -16.20 -26.36
N VAL A 553 -12.07 -17.01 -25.66
CA VAL A 553 -11.17 -16.55 -24.60
C VAL A 553 -9.78 -17.12 -24.83
N ASN A 554 -8.82 -16.22 -24.92
CA ASN A 554 -7.41 -16.57 -24.97
C ASN A 554 -6.80 -16.30 -23.58
N MET A 555 -6.06 -17.27 -23.01
CA MET A 555 -5.51 -17.17 -21.67
C MET A 555 -4.00 -17.34 -21.65
N ARG A 556 -3.32 -16.50 -20.89
CA ARG A 556 -1.91 -16.63 -20.52
C ARG A 556 -1.78 -16.74 -19.01
N ARG A 557 -0.98 -17.70 -18.56
CA ARG A 557 -0.76 -17.97 -17.14
C ARG A 557 0.66 -17.58 -16.72
N LEU A 558 0.76 -16.84 -15.62
CA LEU A 558 2.01 -16.50 -14.95
C LEU A 558 2.00 -17.16 -13.56
N ASN A 559 2.68 -18.29 -13.43
CA ASN A 559 2.66 -19.14 -12.24
C ASN A 559 4.01 -19.86 -12.04
N SER A 560 4.09 -20.78 -11.10
CA SER A 560 5.32 -21.53 -10.76
C SER A 560 5.89 -22.37 -11.92
N GLU A 561 5.09 -22.75 -12.92
CA GLU A 561 5.55 -23.52 -14.08
C GLU A 561 6.07 -22.61 -15.20
N THR A 562 5.48 -21.43 -15.37
CA THR A 562 5.78 -20.52 -16.48
C THR A 562 6.74 -19.39 -16.11
N VAL A 563 6.95 -19.14 -14.81
CA VAL A 563 7.74 -18.00 -14.32
C VAL A 563 9.17 -18.00 -14.85
N THR A 564 9.81 -19.14 -15.01
CA THR A 564 11.19 -19.22 -15.51
C THR A 564 11.31 -18.68 -16.93
N GLU A 565 10.36 -19.02 -17.82
CA GLU A 565 10.29 -18.48 -19.17
C GLU A 565 9.92 -16.99 -19.12
N ALA A 566 8.92 -16.64 -18.33
CA ALA A 566 8.45 -15.26 -18.20
C ALA A 566 9.57 -14.29 -17.81
N ILE A 567 10.40 -14.62 -16.82
CA ILE A 567 11.48 -13.74 -16.34
C ILE A 567 12.69 -13.68 -17.27
N SER A 568 12.98 -14.75 -18.03
CA SER A 568 14.17 -14.86 -18.88
C SER A 568 13.92 -14.50 -20.35
N ASN A 569 12.71 -14.67 -20.84
CA ASN A 569 12.31 -14.44 -22.23
C ASN A 569 10.96 -13.71 -22.33
N ALA A 570 10.89 -12.54 -21.71
CA ALA A 570 9.66 -11.77 -21.56
C ALA A 570 8.91 -11.51 -22.88
N VAL A 571 9.64 -11.23 -23.97
CA VAL A 571 9.05 -10.90 -25.28
C VAL A 571 8.33 -12.12 -25.86
N GLU A 572 8.92 -13.30 -25.78
CA GLU A 572 8.32 -14.53 -26.30
C GLU A 572 7.18 -15.01 -25.42
N PHE A 573 7.38 -14.99 -24.10
CA PHE A 573 6.32 -15.32 -23.13
C PHE A 573 5.04 -14.51 -23.36
N ARG A 574 5.16 -13.21 -23.69
CA ARG A 574 3.99 -12.34 -23.93
C ARG A 574 3.27 -12.64 -25.26
N LYS A 575 3.92 -13.28 -26.23
CA LYS A 575 3.28 -13.70 -27.49
C LYS A 575 2.48 -14.99 -27.35
N ASN A 576 2.83 -15.82 -26.37
CA ASN A 576 2.28 -17.15 -26.21
C ASN A 576 1.01 -17.14 -25.34
N TYR A 577 -0.17 -17.18 -25.96
CA TYR A 577 -1.42 -17.53 -25.31
C TYR A 577 -1.60 -19.04 -25.39
N SER A 578 -1.54 -19.73 -24.27
CA SER A 578 -1.40 -21.19 -24.23
C SER A 578 -2.73 -21.95 -24.28
N GLU A 579 -3.87 -21.31 -24.01
CA GLU A 579 -5.16 -22.01 -23.92
C GLU A 579 -6.32 -21.21 -24.52
N GLN A 580 -7.12 -21.90 -25.38
CA GLN A 580 -8.49 -21.49 -25.67
C GLN A 580 -9.40 -22.08 -24.59
N VAL A 581 -9.99 -21.23 -23.75
CA VAL A 581 -10.89 -21.66 -22.70
C VAL A 581 -12.32 -21.72 -23.24
N LYS A 582 -13.04 -22.83 -22.99
CA LYS A 582 -14.46 -22.93 -23.33
C LYS A 582 -15.30 -22.36 -22.18
N PHE A 583 -16.27 -21.53 -22.50
CA PHE A 583 -17.28 -21.12 -21.54
C PHE A 583 -18.14 -22.32 -21.10
N ALA A 584 -18.44 -22.35 -19.80
CA ALA A 584 -19.57 -23.13 -19.33
C ALA A 584 -20.89 -22.47 -19.82
N GLU A 585 -21.93 -23.25 -19.98
CA GLU A 585 -23.26 -22.72 -20.31
C GLU A 585 -23.65 -21.63 -19.30
N ARG A 586 -24.19 -20.49 -19.79
CA ARG A 586 -24.70 -19.36 -19.01
C ARG A 586 -23.71 -18.24 -18.59
N GLY A 587 -22.60 -18.02 -19.30
CA GLY A 587 -21.73 -16.86 -19.05
C GLY A 587 -20.94 -16.95 -17.74
N VAL A 588 -20.60 -18.15 -17.32
CA VAL A 588 -19.69 -18.42 -16.20
C VAL A 588 -18.40 -19.04 -16.75
N LEU A 589 -17.27 -18.52 -16.31
CA LEU A 589 -15.96 -19.07 -16.60
C LEU A 589 -15.35 -19.61 -15.32
N ASP A 590 -15.13 -20.92 -15.26
CA ASP A 590 -14.48 -21.59 -14.14
C ASP A 590 -12.98 -21.79 -14.42
N LEU A 591 -12.15 -21.43 -13.45
CA LEU A 591 -10.70 -21.49 -13.49
C LEU A 591 -10.17 -22.10 -12.21
N SER A 592 -9.12 -22.92 -12.30
CA SER A 592 -8.31 -23.28 -11.14
C SER A 592 -6.97 -22.54 -11.23
N LEU A 593 -6.65 -21.75 -10.20
CA LEU A 593 -5.43 -20.96 -10.10
C LEU A 593 -4.47 -21.61 -9.11
N ARG A 594 -3.21 -21.73 -9.49
CA ARG A 594 -2.13 -22.17 -8.62
C ARG A 594 -1.81 -21.11 -7.55
N PRO A 595 -1.02 -21.44 -6.52
CA PRO A 595 -0.53 -20.46 -5.56
C PRO A 595 0.16 -19.26 -6.24
N TYR A 596 -0.24 -18.04 -5.86
CA TYR A 596 0.29 -16.79 -6.41
C TYR A 596 0.29 -16.72 -7.95
N GLU A 597 -0.71 -17.32 -8.59
CA GLU A 597 -0.87 -17.25 -10.04
C GLU A 597 -1.58 -15.97 -10.46
N VAL A 598 -1.13 -15.39 -11.57
CA VAL A 598 -1.84 -14.36 -12.33
C VAL A 598 -2.21 -14.95 -13.69
N ALA A 599 -3.51 -14.98 -14.01
CA ALA A 599 -4.03 -15.38 -15.30
C ALA A 599 -4.61 -14.18 -16.05
N THR A 600 -4.07 -13.87 -17.22
CA THR A 600 -4.57 -12.82 -18.11
C THR A 600 -5.42 -13.45 -19.20
N LEU A 601 -6.68 -13.01 -19.29
CA LEU A 601 -7.67 -13.51 -20.23
C LEU A 601 -8.12 -12.38 -21.17
N ASP A 602 -8.06 -12.61 -22.46
CA ASP A 602 -8.63 -11.75 -23.49
C ASP A 602 -9.92 -12.38 -24.04
N PHE A 603 -11.03 -11.68 -23.84
CA PHE A 603 -12.37 -12.05 -24.26
C PHE A 603 -12.69 -11.31 -25.56
N GLU A 604 -13.05 -12.07 -26.62
CA GLU A 604 -13.37 -11.58 -27.97
C GLU A 604 -14.78 -11.97 -28.40
#